data_adb8e80094e1003640531372565b5a8f
#
_entry.id   adb8e80094e1003640531372565b5a8f
#
_cell.length_a   1.000
_cell.length_b   1.000
_cell.length_c   1.000
_cell.angle_alpha   90.00
_cell.angle_beta   90.00
_cell.angle_gamma   90.00
#
_symmetry.space_group_name_H-M   'P 1'
#
loop_
_entity.id
_entity.type
_entity.pdbx_description
1 polymer ?
#
loop_
_entity_poly.entity_id
_entity_poly.type
_entity_poly.pdbx_seq_one_letter_code
_entity_poly.pdbx_strand_id
1 'polypeptide(L)'
;MAETAADILVENIIDWGVDTVFGLPGDGINGIMEALRTRQDNVRFIQVRHEEAAAFMACAYAKYTGKLGCCLATSGPGGIHLLNGLYDAKLDQAPVLALTGQTYSDLKGSNFQQEVNMARLFDDVAVYNQEVINPNQVEMLVDEACRHALNHRGVAHITFPVDYQEYELSRKKSMHKVNGSTTSRWTPPCLVPTEKELKAAAAILNEFAAKCVSIMAAALFTPRMPRTIARFLLASLFHETLTT
;
A
#
# COMPACT_ATOMS: atom_id res chain seq x y z
N MET A 1 4.93 -26.85 11.91
CA MET A 1 6.03 -26.55 10.97
C MET A 1 6.68 -25.27 11.44
N ALA A 2 7.99 -25.13 11.27
CA ALA A 2 8.64 -23.85 11.55
C ALA A 2 8.09 -22.80 10.57
N GLU A 3 7.84 -21.58 11.05
CA GLU A 3 7.39 -20.49 10.21
C GLU A 3 8.56 -19.85 9.49
N THR A 4 8.41 -19.60 8.20
CA THR A 4 9.41 -18.87 7.42
C THR A 4 9.25 -17.36 7.57
N ALA A 5 10.27 -16.60 7.18
CA ALA A 5 10.16 -15.14 7.17
C ALA A 5 9.10 -14.66 6.16
N ALA A 6 8.89 -15.38 5.07
CA ALA A 6 7.80 -15.08 4.12
C ALA A 6 6.42 -15.36 4.73
N ASP A 7 6.28 -16.40 5.57
CA ASP A 7 5.04 -16.67 6.30
C ASP A 7 4.68 -15.50 7.21
N ILE A 8 5.65 -14.97 7.95
CA ILE A 8 5.47 -13.83 8.85
C ILE A 8 5.10 -12.57 8.06
N LEU A 9 5.75 -12.33 6.91
CA LEU A 9 5.38 -11.21 6.04
C LEU A 9 3.91 -11.29 5.63
N VAL A 10 3.48 -12.46 5.14
CA VAL A 10 2.10 -12.63 4.64
C VAL A 10 1.08 -12.55 5.78
N GLU A 11 1.36 -13.10 6.95
CA GLU A 11 0.49 -12.95 8.12
C GLU A 11 0.34 -11.48 8.53
N ASN A 12 1.45 -10.74 8.58
CA ASN A 12 1.40 -9.33 8.95
C ASN A 12 0.62 -8.48 7.96
N ILE A 13 0.76 -8.68 6.65
CA ILE A 13 -0.04 -7.92 5.69
C ILE A 13 -1.54 -8.25 5.79
N ILE A 14 -1.88 -9.51 6.11
CA ILE A 14 -3.27 -9.91 6.40
C ILE A 14 -3.79 -9.18 7.65
N ASP A 15 -3.01 -9.12 8.72
CA ASP A 15 -3.36 -8.40 9.95
C ASP A 15 -3.57 -6.90 9.71
N TRP A 16 -2.86 -6.30 8.74
CA TRP A 16 -3.07 -4.93 8.27
C TRP A 16 -4.28 -4.76 7.34
N GLY A 17 -5.02 -5.85 7.08
CA GLY A 17 -6.25 -5.85 6.30
C GLY A 17 -6.04 -5.96 4.78
N VAL A 18 -4.87 -6.41 4.34
CA VAL A 18 -4.64 -6.75 2.93
C VAL A 18 -5.34 -8.08 2.64
N ASP A 19 -6.40 -8.03 1.87
CA ASP A 19 -7.19 -9.20 1.45
C ASP A 19 -6.91 -9.62 -0.01
N THR A 20 -6.17 -8.80 -0.74
CA THR A 20 -5.86 -9.05 -2.15
C THR A 20 -4.45 -8.55 -2.50
N VAL A 21 -3.65 -9.42 -3.12
CA VAL A 21 -2.32 -9.11 -3.66
C VAL A 21 -2.35 -9.30 -5.17
N PHE A 22 -1.93 -8.29 -5.91
CA PHE A 22 -1.80 -8.32 -7.38
C PHE A 22 -0.34 -8.56 -7.75
N GLY A 23 -0.05 -9.51 -8.64
CA GLY A 23 1.35 -9.77 -8.97
C GLY A 23 1.58 -10.75 -10.11
N LEU A 24 2.83 -10.89 -10.47
CA LEU A 24 3.30 -11.89 -11.42
C LEU A 24 4.27 -12.83 -10.70
N PRO A 25 4.02 -14.16 -10.71
CA PRO A 25 4.96 -15.13 -10.13
C PRO A 25 6.34 -15.05 -10.79
N GLY A 26 7.39 -15.23 -10.00
CA GLY A 26 8.77 -15.28 -10.46
C GLY A 26 9.68 -15.88 -9.40
N ASP A 27 10.86 -16.31 -9.79
CA ASP A 27 11.80 -17.05 -8.93
C ASP A 27 12.30 -16.25 -7.73
N GLY A 28 12.46 -14.95 -7.87
CA GLY A 28 12.90 -14.07 -6.77
C GLY A 28 11.88 -13.88 -5.65
N ILE A 29 10.68 -14.47 -5.74
CA ILE A 29 9.59 -14.36 -4.76
C ILE A 29 8.95 -15.70 -4.42
N ASN A 30 9.63 -16.81 -4.65
CA ASN A 30 9.08 -18.15 -4.44
C ASN A 30 8.59 -18.37 -3.01
N GLY A 31 9.34 -17.93 -1.99
CA GLY A 31 8.93 -18.04 -0.60
C GLY A 31 7.65 -17.27 -0.30
N ILE A 32 7.51 -16.04 -0.83
CA ILE A 32 6.29 -15.24 -0.67
C ILE A 32 5.11 -15.91 -1.39
N MET A 33 5.33 -16.45 -2.59
CA MET A 33 4.28 -17.16 -3.34
C MET A 33 3.78 -18.38 -2.60
N GLU A 34 4.68 -19.16 -1.97
CA GLU A 34 4.31 -20.30 -1.15
C GLU A 34 3.52 -19.87 0.11
N ALA A 35 3.98 -18.81 0.77
CA ALA A 35 3.27 -18.24 1.92
C ALA A 35 1.85 -17.76 1.57
N LEU A 36 1.66 -17.14 0.40
CA LEU A 36 0.35 -16.75 -0.12
C LEU A 36 -0.51 -17.97 -0.45
N ARG A 37 0.08 -19.01 -1.07
CA ARG A 37 -0.62 -20.25 -1.41
C ARG A 37 -1.18 -20.95 -0.16
N THR A 38 -0.41 -21.00 0.92
CA THR A 38 -0.85 -21.64 2.18
C THR A 38 -1.91 -20.83 2.94
N ARG A 39 -2.10 -19.54 2.60
CA ARG A 39 -3.07 -18.62 3.25
C ARG A 39 -4.14 -18.10 2.29
N GLN A 40 -4.43 -18.85 1.22
CA GLN A 40 -5.39 -18.47 0.18
C GLN A 40 -6.85 -18.28 0.70
N ASP A 41 -7.16 -18.79 1.88
CA ASP A 41 -8.45 -18.59 2.53
C ASP A 41 -8.57 -17.17 3.15
N ASN A 42 -7.46 -16.50 3.42
CA ASN A 42 -7.41 -15.17 4.07
C ASN A 42 -6.98 -14.06 3.11
N VAL A 43 -6.15 -14.38 2.11
CA VAL A 43 -5.63 -13.42 1.13
C VAL A 43 -5.70 -14.00 -0.27
N ARG A 44 -6.28 -13.23 -1.19
CA ARG A 44 -6.42 -13.64 -2.59
C ARG A 44 -5.23 -13.13 -3.41
N PHE A 45 -4.55 -14.01 -4.11
CA PHE A 45 -3.56 -13.64 -5.10
C PHE A 45 -4.22 -13.51 -6.49
N ILE A 46 -4.07 -12.35 -7.13
CA ILE A 46 -4.54 -12.09 -8.49
C ILE A 46 -3.34 -12.01 -9.41
N GLN A 47 -3.17 -13.04 -10.22
CA GLN A 47 -2.10 -13.08 -11.20
C GLN A 47 -2.39 -12.13 -12.36
N VAL A 48 -1.38 -11.32 -12.69
CA VAL A 48 -1.38 -10.44 -13.87
C VAL A 48 -0.49 -11.03 -14.98
N ARG A 49 -0.51 -10.40 -16.15
CA ARG A 49 0.38 -10.76 -17.28
C ARG A 49 1.58 -9.85 -17.42
N HIS A 50 1.59 -8.74 -16.70
CA HIS A 50 2.67 -7.75 -16.64
C HIS A 50 2.59 -7.01 -15.30
N GLU A 51 3.72 -6.77 -14.66
CA GLU A 51 3.77 -6.23 -13.29
C GLU A 51 3.24 -4.78 -13.21
N GLU A 52 3.38 -4.01 -14.27
CA GLU A 52 2.77 -2.69 -14.38
C GLU A 52 1.26 -2.74 -14.09
N ALA A 53 0.57 -3.74 -14.66
CA ALA A 53 -0.85 -3.94 -14.40
C ALA A 53 -1.12 -4.26 -12.92
N ALA A 54 -0.22 -5.00 -12.24
CA ALA A 54 -0.35 -5.26 -10.80
C ALA A 54 -0.32 -3.98 -9.98
N ALA A 55 0.61 -3.07 -10.29
CA ALA A 55 0.72 -1.79 -9.60
C ALA A 55 -0.50 -0.89 -9.86
N PHE A 56 -1.00 -0.79 -11.10
CA PHE A 56 -2.24 -0.07 -11.40
C PHE A 56 -3.47 -0.68 -10.72
N MET A 57 -3.57 -2.01 -10.66
CA MET A 57 -4.67 -2.69 -9.97
C MET A 57 -4.62 -2.43 -8.47
N ALA A 58 -3.43 -2.46 -7.85
CA ALA A 58 -3.26 -2.13 -6.43
C ALA A 58 -3.62 -0.66 -6.15
N CYS A 59 -3.20 0.27 -7.02
CA CYS A 59 -3.56 1.69 -6.93
C CYS A 59 -5.08 1.88 -7.05
N ALA A 60 -5.71 1.29 -8.06
CA ALA A 60 -7.15 1.36 -8.26
C ALA A 60 -7.93 0.74 -7.10
N TYR A 61 -7.45 -0.40 -6.56
CA TYR A 61 -8.03 -1.04 -5.39
C TYR A 61 -8.00 -0.11 -4.17
N ALA A 62 -6.85 0.54 -3.92
CA ALA A 62 -6.71 1.48 -2.81
C ALA A 62 -7.63 2.70 -2.98
N LYS A 63 -7.71 3.28 -4.19
CA LYS A 63 -8.60 4.40 -4.50
C LYS A 63 -10.08 4.05 -4.29
N TYR A 64 -10.50 2.88 -4.77
CA TYR A 64 -11.90 2.46 -4.74
C TYR A 64 -12.36 2.00 -3.34
N THR A 65 -11.55 1.19 -2.65
CA THR A 65 -11.92 0.60 -1.36
C THR A 65 -11.54 1.45 -0.16
N GLY A 66 -10.56 2.33 -0.33
CA GLY A 66 -9.93 3.06 0.77
C GLY A 66 -9.01 2.22 1.64
N LYS A 67 -8.77 0.96 1.28
CA LYS A 67 -7.84 0.03 1.95
C LYS A 67 -6.43 0.18 1.41
N LEU A 68 -5.47 -0.49 2.06
CA LEU A 68 -4.12 -0.62 1.54
C LEU A 68 -4.12 -1.53 0.31
N GLY A 69 -3.68 -1.02 -0.84
CA GLY A 69 -3.42 -1.83 -2.03
C GLY A 69 -2.10 -2.58 -1.88
N CYS A 70 -1.99 -3.77 -2.45
CA CYS A 70 -0.75 -4.54 -2.40
C CYS A 70 -0.38 -5.10 -3.77
N CYS A 71 0.86 -4.88 -4.21
CA CYS A 71 1.40 -5.50 -5.42
C CYS A 71 2.72 -6.20 -5.14
N LEU A 72 2.98 -7.25 -5.93
CA LEU A 72 4.12 -8.15 -5.77
C LEU A 72 4.79 -8.40 -7.12
N ALA A 73 6.12 -8.30 -7.16
CA ALA A 73 6.91 -8.60 -8.33
C ALA A 73 8.23 -9.29 -7.97
N THR A 74 8.76 -10.06 -8.92
CA THR A 74 10.08 -10.66 -8.79
C THR A 74 11.21 -9.62 -8.79
N SER A 75 12.44 -10.08 -8.59
CA SER A 75 13.66 -9.25 -8.64
C SER A 75 13.87 -8.61 -10.02
N GLY A 76 14.67 -7.55 -10.05
CA GLY A 76 15.12 -6.90 -11.27
C GLY A 76 14.00 -6.31 -12.13
N PRO A 77 13.78 -6.84 -13.35
CA PRO A 77 12.78 -6.30 -14.25
C PRO A 77 11.37 -6.28 -13.68
N GLY A 78 11.01 -7.24 -12.81
CA GLY A 78 9.71 -7.24 -12.16
C GLY A 78 9.47 -5.99 -11.32
N GLY A 79 10.45 -5.61 -10.49
CA GLY A 79 10.38 -4.37 -9.72
C GLY A 79 10.38 -3.11 -10.59
N ILE A 80 11.17 -3.11 -11.68
CA ILE A 80 11.21 -1.97 -12.62
C ILE A 80 9.83 -1.74 -13.24
N HIS A 81 9.13 -2.80 -13.66
CA HIS A 81 7.82 -2.70 -14.28
C HIS A 81 6.73 -2.15 -13.35
N LEU A 82 6.85 -2.34 -12.03
CA LEU A 82 5.88 -1.78 -11.08
C LEU A 82 5.85 -0.25 -11.07
N LEU A 83 6.96 0.42 -11.38
CA LEU A 83 7.15 1.85 -11.16
C LEU A 83 6.06 2.71 -11.79
N ASN A 84 5.65 2.41 -13.02
CA ASN A 84 4.66 3.24 -13.71
C ASN A 84 3.33 3.32 -12.93
N GLY A 85 2.78 2.20 -12.49
CA GLY A 85 1.57 2.18 -11.67
C GLY A 85 1.79 2.72 -10.25
N LEU A 86 3.02 2.60 -9.71
CA LEU A 86 3.35 3.17 -8.40
C LEU A 86 3.48 4.70 -8.44
N TYR A 87 3.92 5.28 -9.57
CA TYR A 87 3.87 6.73 -9.75
C TYR A 87 2.44 7.26 -9.82
N ASP A 88 1.50 6.52 -10.43
CA ASP A 88 0.08 6.84 -10.36
C ASP A 88 -0.42 6.85 -8.90
N ALA A 89 -0.02 5.82 -8.12
CA ALA A 89 -0.36 5.76 -6.69
C ALA A 89 0.24 6.92 -5.89
N LYS A 90 1.52 7.29 -6.14
CA LYS A 90 2.19 8.42 -5.51
C LYS A 90 1.46 9.73 -5.79
N LEU A 91 1.19 10.02 -7.06
CA LEU A 91 0.60 11.29 -7.48
C LEU A 91 -0.85 11.45 -7.00
N ASP A 92 -1.60 10.37 -6.94
CA ASP A 92 -2.99 10.36 -6.48
C ASP A 92 -3.12 10.06 -4.97
N GLN A 93 -2.00 10.00 -4.26
CA GLN A 93 -1.96 9.75 -2.81
C GLN A 93 -2.75 8.48 -2.41
N ALA A 94 -2.61 7.42 -3.20
CA ALA A 94 -3.20 6.12 -2.92
C ALA A 94 -2.24 5.28 -2.06
N PRO A 95 -2.67 4.73 -0.91
CA PRO A 95 -1.81 3.89 -0.09
C PRO A 95 -1.58 2.53 -0.76
N VAL A 96 -0.33 2.25 -1.14
CA VAL A 96 0.07 1.01 -1.79
C VAL A 96 1.32 0.44 -1.13
N LEU A 97 1.27 -0.85 -0.79
CA LEU A 97 2.44 -1.63 -0.41
C LEU A 97 2.96 -2.37 -1.64
N ALA A 98 4.18 -2.07 -2.05
CA ALA A 98 4.89 -2.78 -3.10
C ALA A 98 5.91 -3.73 -2.49
N LEU A 99 5.83 -5.00 -2.86
CA LEU A 99 6.76 -6.05 -2.45
C LEU A 99 7.56 -6.48 -3.66
N THR A 100 8.89 -6.49 -3.56
CA THR A 100 9.77 -7.00 -4.62
C THR A 100 10.70 -8.05 -4.10
N GLY A 101 11.00 -9.03 -4.95
CA GLY A 101 12.12 -9.93 -4.71
C GLY A 101 13.46 -9.22 -4.87
N GLN A 102 14.50 -9.91 -4.43
CA GLN A 102 15.90 -9.58 -4.69
C GLN A 102 16.66 -10.91 -4.89
N THR A 103 17.81 -10.82 -5.58
CA THR A 103 18.75 -11.95 -5.68
C THR A 103 19.20 -12.42 -4.29
N TYR A 104 19.90 -13.54 -4.22
CA TYR A 104 20.47 -14.07 -3.00
C TYR A 104 21.34 -13.04 -2.29
N SER A 105 21.23 -12.95 -0.97
CA SER A 105 21.92 -11.94 -0.16
C SER A 105 23.45 -12.00 -0.29
N ASP A 106 24.01 -13.20 -0.46
CA ASP A 106 25.45 -13.46 -0.61
C ASP A 106 25.97 -13.20 -2.04
N LEU A 107 25.09 -13.08 -3.05
CA LEU A 107 25.44 -12.75 -4.42
C LEU A 107 25.26 -11.27 -4.75
N LYS A 108 24.70 -10.51 -3.84
CA LYS A 108 24.45 -9.08 -4.03
C LYS A 108 25.76 -8.30 -4.22
N GLY A 109 25.80 -7.46 -5.26
CA GLY A 109 26.99 -6.69 -5.65
C GLY A 109 27.90 -7.43 -6.65
N SER A 110 27.52 -8.63 -7.10
CA SER A 110 28.30 -9.41 -8.08
C SER A 110 27.82 -9.26 -9.51
N ASN A 111 26.82 -8.41 -9.77
CA ASN A 111 26.08 -8.33 -11.04
C ASN A 111 25.39 -9.65 -11.40
N PHE A 112 24.86 -10.34 -10.38
CA PHE A 112 24.11 -11.56 -10.58
C PHE A 112 22.85 -11.30 -11.42
N GLN A 113 22.31 -12.35 -12.05
CA GLN A 113 21.13 -12.25 -12.91
C GLN A 113 19.97 -11.54 -12.18
N GLN A 114 19.36 -10.56 -12.84
CA GLN A 114 18.25 -9.75 -12.30
C GLN A 114 18.60 -8.90 -11.07
N GLU A 115 19.88 -8.73 -10.76
CA GLU A 115 20.27 -7.83 -9.69
C GLU A 115 20.01 -6.36 -10.07
N VAL A 116 19.19 -5.69 -9.29
CA VAL A 116 18.94 -4.24 -9.38
C VAL A 116 18.96 -3.64 -8.00
N ASN A 117 19.54 -2.47 -7.86
CA ASN A 117 19.51 -1.74 -6.60
C ASN A 117 18.10 -1.15 -6.37
N MET A 118 17.23 -1.96 -5.78
CA MET A 118 15.84 -1.61 -5.52
C MET A 118 15.70 -0.41 -4.58
N ALA A 119 16.60 -0.27 -3.60
CA ALA A 119 16.57 0.85 -2.67
C ALA A 119 16.73 2.19 -3.42
N ARG A 120 17.64 2.27 -4.40
CA ARG A 120 17.79 3.47 -5.23
C ARG A 120 16.68 3.63 -6.25
N LEU A 121 16.22 2.52 -6.82
CA LEU A 121 15.19 2.54 -7.85
C LEU A 121 13.85 3.08 -7.32
N PHE A 122 13.49 2.74 -6.09
CA PHE A 122 12.23 3.14 -5.46
C PHE A 122 12.33 4.40 -4.59
N ASP A 123 13.51 5.02 -4.49
CA ASP A 123 13.75 6.14 -3.58
C ASP A 123 12.81 7.33 -3.82
N ASP A 124 12.60 7.71 -5.09
CA ASP A 124 11.69 8.82 -5.39
C ASP A 124 10.21 8.44 -5.24
N VAL A 125 9.82 7.23 -5.62
CA VAL A 125 8.40 6.87 -5.67
C VAL A 125 7.83 6.55 -4.29
N ALA A 126 8.63 6.04 -3.35
CA ALA A 126 8.18 5.51 -2.08
C ALA A 126 8.40 6.49 -0.91
N VAL A 127 7.39 6.62 -0.05
CA VAL A 127 7.48 7.33 1.23
C VAL A 127 8.18 6.50 2.31
N TYR A 128 8.29 5.20 2.09
CA TYR A 128 9.04 4.25 2.90
C TYR A 128 9.64 3.19 1.98
N ASN A 129 10.93 2.99 2.03
CA ASN A 129 11.65 2.11 1.13
C ASN A 129 12.77 1.39 1.89
N GLN A 130 12.62 0.09 2.12
CA GLN A 130 13.56 -0.71 2.89
C GLN A 130 13.81 -2.06 2.26
N GLU A 131 15.02 -2.56 2.47
CA GLU A 131 15.40 -3.93 2.14
C GLU A 131 15.51 -4.76 3.42
N VAL A 132 15.00 -5.98 3.38
CA VAL A 132 15.21 -6.95 4.46
C VAL A 132 16.67 -7.40 4.45
N ILE A 133 17.44 -6.91 5.43
CA ILE A 133 18.86 -7.29 5.62
C ILE A 133 19.04 -8.37 6.68
N ASN A 134 17.98 -8.68 7.41
CA ASN A 134 17.94 -9.74 8.40
C ASN A 134 16.50 -10.29 8.48
N PRO A 135 16.28 -11.61 8.34
CA PRO A 135 14.94 -12.20 8.37
C PRO A 135 14.13 -11.85 9.64
N ASN A 136 14.78 -11.65 10.77
CA ASN A 136 14.10 -11.26 12.02
C ASN A 136 13.50 -9.85 12.03
N GLN A 137 13.78 -9.02 11.01
CA GLN A 137 13.24 -7.67 10.91
C GLN A 137 11.87 -7.63 10.21
N VAL A 138 11.47 -8.71 9.55
CA VAL A 138 10.33 -8.72 8.61
C VAL A 138 9.06 -8.17 9.26
N GLU A 139 8.69 -8.64 10.45
CA GLU A 139 7.50 -8.17 11.17
C GLU A 139 7.51 -6.64 11.36
N MET A 140 8.63 -6.10 11.82
CA MET A 140 8.76 -4.65 12.07
C MET A 140 8.75 -3.85 10.75
N LEU A 141 9.46 -4.32 9.73
CA LEU A 141 9.50 -3.61 8.44
C LEU A 141 8.13 -3.57 7.76
N VAL A 142 7.35 -4.66 7.84
CA VAL A 142 5.98 -4.69 7.31
C VAL A 142 5.07 -3.73 8.07
N ASP A 143 5.14 -3.73 9.41
CA ASP A 143 4.37 -2.80 10.24
C ASP A 143 4.67 -1.34 9.87
N GLU A 144 5.94 -0.98 9.77
CA GLU A 144 6.33 0.38 9.40
C GLU A 144 5.94 0.72 7.96
N ALA A 145 6.11 -0.20 7.02
CA ALA A 145 5.71 0.01 5.63
C ALA A 145 4.19 0.28 5.52
N CYS A 146 3.37 -0.57 6.13
CA CYS A 146 1.92 -0.40 6.11
C CYS A 146 1.50 0.91 6.78
N ARG A 147 2.11 1.24 7.93
CA ARG A 147 1.86 2.48 8.66
C ARG A 147 2.23 3.71 7.84
N HIS A 148 3.40 3.71 7.21
CA HIS A 148 3.84 4.81 6.36
C HIS A 148 2.95 4.98 5.13
N ALA A 149 2.60 3.89 4.43
CA ALA A 149 1.70 3.96 3.28
C ALA A 149 0.35 4.58 3.65
N LEU A 150 -0.23 4.16 4.77
CA LEU A 150 -1.53 4.64 5.24
C LEU A 150 -1.49 6.07 5.76
N ASN A 151 -0.47 6.45 6.57
CA ASN A 151 -0.36 7.78 7.16
C ASN A 151 -0.04 8.85 6.12
N HIS A 152 0.92 8.57 5.23
CA HIS A 152 1.35 9.52 4.21
C HIS A 152 0.53 9.42 2.93
N ARG A 153 -0.38 8.42 2.84
CA ARG A 153 -1.19 8.15 1.65
C ARG A 153 -0.29 8.06 0.41
N GLY A 154 0.63 7.11 0.43
CA GLY A 154 1.63 6.96 -0.61
C GLY A 154 2.12 5.53 -0.74
N VAL A 155 3.17 5.34 -1.49
CA VAL A 155 3.77 4.04 -1.75
C VAL A 155 4.76 3.68 -0.64
N ALA A 156 4.62 2.51 -0.04
CA ALA A 156 5.68 1.88 0.75
C ALA A 156 6.25 0.69 -0.03
N HIS A 157 7.55 0.49 0.05
CA HIS A 157 8.23 -0.58 -0.66
C HIS A 157 9.11 -1.40 0.28
N ILE A 158 9.05 -2.71 0.13
CA ILE A 158 9.94 -3.67 0.78
C ILE A 158 10.59 -4.55 -0.27
N THR A 159 11.92 -4.59 -0.26
CA THR A 159 12.72 -5.54 -1.03
C THR A 159 13.07 -6.73 -0.17
N PHE A 160 12.82 -7.96 -0.65
CA PHE A 160 13.02 -9.17 0.13
C PHE A 160 13.91 -10.17 -0.62
N PRO A 161 15.19 -10.37 -0.21
CA PRO A 161 16.08 -11.36 -0.80
C PRO A 161 15.49 -12.76 -0.73
N VAL A 162 15.66 -13.56 -1.79
CA VAL A 162 15.00 -14.85 -1.97
C VAL A 162 15.40 -15.87 -0.88
N ASP A 163 16.67 -15.90 -0.50
CA ASP A 163 17.19 -16.77 0.55
C ASP A 163 16.63 -16.44 1.94
N TYR A 164 16.35 -15.16 2.20
CA TYR A 164 15.76 -14.75 3.47
C TYR A 164 14.26 -15.10 3.56
N GLN A 165 13.57 -15.24 2.44
CA GLN A 165 12.15 -15.60 2.42
C GLN A 165 11.92 -16.99 3.01
N GLU A 166 12.83 -17.92 2.75
CA GLU A 166 12.77 -19.32 3.19
C GLU A 166 13.40 -19.54 4.58
N TYR A 167 13.97 -18.50 5.18
CA TYR A 167 14.63 -18.61 6.48
C TYR A 167 13.62 -18.94 7.57
N GLU A 168 13.83 -20.08 8.24
CA GLU A 168 13.00 -20.49 9.37
C GLU A 168 13.25 -19.62 10.59
N LEU A 169 12.20 -18.93 11.02
CA LEU A 169 12.25 -18.10 12.22
C LEU A 169 11.71 -18.88 13.42
N SER A 170 12.55 -19.04 14.44
CA SER A 170 12.00 -19.31 15.75
C SER A 170 11.38 -18.00 16.26
N ARG A 171 10.12 -18.01 16.68
CA ARG A 171 9.45 -16.84 17.31
C ARG A 171 10.11 -16.40 18.63
N LYS A 172 11.41 -16.62 18.78
CA LYS A 172 12.20 -16.02 19.83
C LYS A 172 12.29 -14.54 19.55
N LYS A 173 11.53 -13.76 20.29
CA LYS A 173 11.56 -12.30 20.26
C LYS A 173 13.03 -11.83 20.33
N SER A 174 13.42 -10.93 19.42
CA SER A 174 14.71 -10.27 19.53
C SER A 174 14.90 -9.73 20.95
N MET A 175 16.10 -9.93 21.53
CA MET A 175 16.41 -9.38 22.86
C MET A 175 16.26 -7.84 22.94
N HIS A 176 16.28 -7.19 21.79
CA HIS A 176 16.17 -5.73 21.68
C HIS A 176 14.76 -5.25 21.33
N LYS A 177 13.81 -6.16 21.07
CA LYS A 177 12.43 -5.82 20.74
C LYS A 177 11.63 -5.63 22.04
N VAL A 178 11.12 -4.41 22.26
CA VAL A 178 10.22 -4.13 23.36
C VAL A 178 8.87 -4.77 23.08
N ASN A 179 8.26 -5.44 24.08
CA ASN A 179 6.93 -6.01 23.94
C ASN A 179 5.93 -4.92 23.58
N GLY A 180 5.15 -5.14 22.52
CA GLY A 180 4.16 -4.17 22.03
C GLY A 180 4.73 -3.09 21.11
N SER A 181 5.98 -3.25 20.61
CA SER A 181 6.57 -2.33 19.63
C SER A 181 5.97 -2.45 18.24
N THR A 182 5.27 -3.56 17.94
CA THR A 182 4.55 -3.78 16.68
C THR A 182 3.05 -3.84 16.94
N THR A 183 2.28 -3.24 16.05
CA THR A 183 0.81 -3.28 16.10
C THR A 183 0.23 -3.03 14.72
N SER A 184 -0.65 -3.91 14.28
CA SER A 184 -1.44 -3.76 13.06
C SER A 184 -2.68 -2.86 13.25
N ARG A 185 -2.83 -2.26 14.42
CA ARG A 185 -3.95 -1.32 14.67
C ARG A 185 -3.60 0.06 14.14
N TRP A 186 -4.41 0.53 13.22
CA TRP A 186 -4.32 1.87 12.68
C TRP A 186 -5.72 2.50 12.62
N THR A 187 -5.80 3.73 13.08
CA THR A 187 -7.03 4.52 12.97
C THR A 187 -6.76 5.68 12.02
N PRO A 188 -7.55 5.85 10.94
CA PRO A 188 -7.34 6.95 10.01
C PRO A 188 -7.48 8.29 10.75
N PRO A 189 -6.52 9.23 10.55
CA PRO A 189 -6.64 10.57 11.08
C PRO A 189 -7.88 11.24 10.47
N CYS A 190 -8.69 11.87 11.31
CA CYS A 190 -9.83 12.66 10.88
C CYS A 190 -9.44 14.15 10.93
N LEU A 191 -9.25 14.74 9.76
CA LEU A 191 -9.08 16.19 9.62
C LEU A 191 -10.45 16.84 9.58
N VAL A 192 -10.76 17.66 10.59
CA VAL A 192 -12.00 18.43 10.64
C VAL A 192 -11.66 19.87 10.27
N PRO A 193 -12.16 20.39 9.13
CA PRO A 193 -11.94 21.78 8.75
C PRO A 193 -12.60 22.72 9.76
N THR A 194 -12.02 23.90 9.92
CA THR A 194 -12.62 24.95 10.76
C THR A 194 -13.90 25.52 10.12
N GLU A 195 -14.78 26.08 10.95
CA GLU A 195 -16.00 26.71 10.44
C GLU A 195 -15.71 27.84 9.43
N LYS A 196 -14.59 28.55 9.62
CA LYS A 196 -14.14 29.61 8.70
C LYS A 196 -13.77 29.02 7.32
N GLU A 197 -13.06 27.90 7.30
CA GLU A 197 -12.68 27.21 6.04
C GLU A 197 -13.91 26.64 5.33
N LEU A 198 -14.86 26.07 6.09
CA LEU A 198 -16.12 25.57 5.53
C LEU A 198 -16.94 26.70 4.91
N LYS A 199 -17.04 27.86 5.55
CA LYS A 199 -17.72 29.03 5.00
C LYS A 199 -17.03 29.57 3.75
N ALA A 200 -15.69 29.61 3.74
CA ALA A 200 -14.93 30.02 2.57
C ALA A 200 -15.15 29.07 1.37
N ALA A 201 -15.11 27.76 1.63
CA ALA A 201 -15.38 26.76 0.61
C ALA A 201 -16.82 26.86 0.08
N ALA A 202 -17.82 27.05 0.95
CA ALA A 202 -19.20 27.24 0.56
C ALA A 202 -19.39 28.49 -0.31
N ALA A 203 -18.71 29.58 0.00
CA ALA A 203 -18.78 30.81 -0.81
C ALA A 203 -18.27 30.57 -2.25
N ILE A 204 -17.10 29.86 -2.38
CA ILE A 204 -16.55 29.51 -3.69
C ILE A 204 -17.50 28.58 -4.46
N LEU A 205 -18.09 27.59 -3.79
CA LEU A 205 -19.01 26.65 -4.41
C LEU A 205 -20.28 27.33 -4.91
N ASN A 206 -20.82 28.26 -4.13
CA ASN A 206 -22.02 29.03 -4.52
C ASN A 206 -21.76 29.96 -5.71
N GLU A 207 -20.56 30.55 -5.82
CA GLU A 207 -20.17 31.39 -6.96
C GLU A 207 -20.06 30.58 -8.27
N PHE A 208 -19.75 29.27 -8.18
CA PHE A 208 -19.51 28.40 -9.33
C PHE A 208 -20.47 27.20 -9.40
N ALA A 209 -21.73 27.36 -8.99
CA ALA A 209 -22.70 26.25 -8.82
C ALA A 209 -22.79 25.30 -10.03
N ALA A 210 -22.64 25.76 -11.26
CA ALA A 210 -22.69 24.93 -12.46
C ALA A 210 -21.47 23.99 -12.61
N LYS A 211 -20.31 24.33 -12.01
CA LYS A 211 -19.08 23.48 -11.99
C LYS A 211 -19.10 22.49 -10.83
N CYS A 212 -19.90 22.73 -9.81
CA CYS A 212 -19.96 21.95 -8.59
C CYS A 212 -20.60 20.57 -8.78
N VAL A 213 -21.53 20.43 -9.73
CA VAL A 213 -22.22 19.15 -10.00
C VAL A 213 -21.22 18.06 -10.40
N SER A 214 -20.23 18.39 -11.21
CA SER A 214 -19.19 17.44 -11.64
C SER A 214 -18.24 17.05 -10.50
N ILE A 215 -17.85 18.02 -9.67
CA ILE A 215 -16.99 17.79 -8.50
C ILE A 215 -17.71 16.96 -7.45
N MET A 216 -19.00 17.23 -7.23
CA MET A 216 -19.82 16.48 -6.28
C MET A 216 -20.10 15.04 -6.74
N ALA A 217 -20.35 14.82 -8.02
CA ALA A 217 -20.50 13.48 -8.55
C ALA A 217 -19.22 12.68 -8.31
N ALA A 218 -18.05 13.24 -8.60
CA ALA A 218 -16.77 12.60 -8.33
C ALA A 218 -16.55 12.34 -6.82
N ALA A 219 -16.94 13.28 -5.95
CA ALA A 219 -16.77 13.15 -4.49
C ALA A 219 -17.73 12.13 -3.86
N LEU A 220 -18.95 12.00 -4.38
CA LEU A 220 -19.94 11.01 -3.93
C LEU A 220 -19.51 9.56 -4.26
N PHE A 221 -18.66 9.38 -5.28
CA PHE A 221 -18.09 8.09 -5.63
C PHE A 221 -16.79 7.77 -4.88
N THR A 222 -16.25 8.70 -4.07
CA THR A 222 -15.09 8.38 -3.21
C THR A 222 -15.53 7.93 -1.82
N PRO A 223 -15.12 6.74 -1.35
CA PRO A 223 -15.60 6.13 -0.09
C PRO A 223 -15.23 6.91 1.18
N ARG A 224 -14.53 8.03 1.08
CA ARG A 224 -13.92 8.74 2.22
C ARG A 224 -14.37 10.17 2.48
N MET A 225 -15.38 10.66 1.78
CA MET A 225 -15.92 11.97 2.16
C MET A 225 -16.64 11.83 3.52
N PRO A 226 -16.26 12.59 4.56
CA PRO A 226 -17.00 12.61 5.81
C PRO A 226 -18.46 12.92 5.52
N ARG A 227 -19.38 12.10 6.05
CA ARG A 227 -20.84 12.26 5.85
C ARG A 227 -21.34 13.67 6.16
N THR A 228 -20.63 14.38 7.05
CA THR A 228 -20.89 15.77 7.43
C THR A 228 -20.63 16.72 6.26
N ILE A 229 -19.54 16.54 5.51
CA ILE A 229 -19.20 17.38 4.33
C ILE A 229 -20.17 17.08 3.20
N ALA A 230 -20.47 15.82 2.93
CA ALA A 230 -21.45 15.43 1.92
C ALA A 230 -22.84 15.99 2.23
N ARG A 231 -23.29 15.94 3.50
CA ARG A 231 -24.56 16.56 3.93
C ARG A 231 -24.57 18.07 3.82
N PHE A 232 -23.46 18.74 4.14
CA PHE A 232 -23.34 20.18 4.05
C PHE A 232 -23.40 20.65 2.57
N LEU A 233 -22.67 19.96 1.68
CA LEU A 233 -22.71 20.24 0.23
C LEU A 233 -24.09 19.98 -0.38
N LEU A 234 -24.76 18.90 0.02
CA LEU A 234 -26.12 18.60 -0.39
C LEU A 234 -27.12 19.63 0.13
N ALA A 235 -27.03 20.02 1.42
CA ALA A 235 -27.92 21.01 2.02
C ALA A 235 -27.79 22.40 1.36
N SER A 236 -26.56 22.81 1.01
CA SER A 236 -26.31 24.09 0.31
C SER A 236 -26.91 24.12 -1.10
N LEU A 237 -26.92 22.99 -1.81
CA LEU A 237 -27.51 22.88 -3.16
C LEU A 237 -29.04 22.86 -3.15
N PHE A 238 -29.64 22.20 -2.16
CA PHE A 238 -31.09 22.09 -2.06
C PHE A 238 -31.75 23.36 -1.45
N HIS A 239 -30.97 24.21 -0.76
CA HIS A 239 -31.53 25.42 -0.17
C HIS A 239 -31.85 26.49 -1.22
N GLU A 240 -31.09 26.58 -2.31
CA GLU A 240 -31.37 27.55 -3.40
C GLU A 240 -32.47 27.09 -4.36
N THR A 241 -32.71 25.75 -4.47
CA THR A 241 -33.78 25.24 -5.35
C THR A 241 -35.18 25.28 -4.74
N LEU A 242 -35.29 25.58 -3.44
CA LEU A 242 -36.58 25.68 -2.74
C LEU A 242 -37.02 27.14 -2.47
N THR A 243 -36.21 28.12 -2.86
CA THR A 243 -36.51 29.57 -2.67
C THR A 243 -36.73 30.36 -3.98
N THR A 244 -36.76 29.64 -5.10
CA THR A 244 -37.28 30.15 -6.40
C THR A 244 -38.50 29.33 -6.82
#